data_ec326021f3217ba0df385a4c817b06c4
#
_entry.id   ec326021f3217ba0df385a4c817b06c4
#
_cell.length_a   1.000
_cell.length_b   1.000
_cell.length_c   1.000
_cell.angle_alpha   90.00
_cell.angle_beta   90.00
_cell.angle_gamma   90.00
#
_symmetry.space_group_name_H-M   'P 1'
#
loop_
_entity.id
_entity.type
_entity.pdbx_description
1 polymer ?
#
loop_
_entity_poly.entity_id
_entity_poly.type
_entity_poly.pdbx_seq_one_letter_code
_entity_poly.pdbx_strand_id
1 'polypeptide(L)'
;MNTKEIALAAAKALEDKKGVGIKLLEVTEVTTLAEYFLICTGTSNTHVNTLCDAVEEAVEACGEQLLHREGHRSGTWVLLDFGSLVCHVFTDETRQFYDLERMWNDAKPVSLED
;
A
#
# COMPACT_ATOMS: atom_id res chain seq x y z
N MET A 1 -16.37 9.42 1.08
CA MET A 1 -15.70 8.54 0.08
C MET A 1 -15.74 7.11 0.56
N ASN A 2 -15.89 6.16 -0.35
CA ASN A 2 -15.80 4.76 0.04
C ASN A 2 -14.33 4.30 0.06
N THR A 3 -14.10 3.12 0.60
CA THR A 3 -12.72 2.60 0.76
C THR A 3 -12.00 2.45 -0.59
N LYS A 4 -12.72 2.05 -1.63
CA LYS A 4 -12.11 1.92 -2.96
C LYS A 4 -11.60 3.26 -3.48
N GLU A 5 -12.38 4.31 -3.31
CA GLU A 5 -11.98 5.66 -3.74
C GLU A 5 -10.76 6.14 -2.97
N ILE A 6 -10.71 5.85 -1.67
CA ILE A 6 -9.56 6.19 -0.82
C ILE A 6 -8.32 5.40 -1.27
N ALA A 7 -8.50 4.11 -1.58
CA ALA A 7 -7.41 3.28 -2.07
C ALA A 7 -6.86 3.78 -3.41
N LEU A 8 -7.74 4.22 -4.30
CA LEU A 8 -7.33 4.77 -5.59
C LEU A 8 -6.58 6.10 -5.41
N ALA A 9 -7.02 6.93 -4.47
CA ALA A 9 -6.32 8.19 -4.15
C ALA A 9 -4.90 7.89 -3.61
N ALA A 10 -4.77 6.89 -2.75
CA ALA A 10 -3.47 6.46 -2.24
C ALA A 10 -2.57 5.94 -3.36
N ALA A 11 -3.12 5.13 -4.26
CA ALA A 11 -2.38 4.61 -5.41
C ALA A 11 -1.87 5.73 -6.31
N LYS A 12 -2.70 6.75 -6.54
CA LYS A 12 -2.30 7.90 -7.32
C LYS A 12 -1.16 8.67 -6.66
N ALA A 13 -1.20 8.81 -5.34
CA ALA A 13 -0.11 9.45 -4.61
C ALA A 13 1.21 8.68 -4.80
N LEU A 14 1.15 7.35 -4.81
CA LEU A 14 2.32 6.51 -5.08
C LEU A 14 2.85 6.73 -6.51
N GLU A 15 1.96 6.81 -7.49
CA GLU A 15 2.35 7.10 -8.88
C GLU A 15 3.03 8.46 -8.99
N ASP A 16 2.47 9.47 -8.34
CA ASP A 16 3.01 10.83 -8.36
C ASP A 16 4.43 10.90 -7.79
N LYS A 17 4.78 10.01 -6.90
CA LYS A 17 6.12 9.90 -6.30
C LYS A 17 6.95 8.78 -6.93
N LYS A 18 6.52 8.30 -8.09
CA LYS A 18 7.25 7.33 -8.91
C LYS A 18 7.41 5.96 -8.24
N GLY A 19 6.39 5.55 -7.50
CA GLY A 19 6.33 4.20 -6.95
C GLY A 19 6.33 3.17 -8.07
N VAL A 20 6.98 2.04 -7.83
CA VAL A 20 7.16 0.97 -8.82
C VAL A 20 6.29 -0.22 -8.45
N GLY A 21 5.73 -0.89 -9.46
CA GLY A 21 4.96 -2.11 -9.26
C GLY A 21 3.76 -1.93 -8.34
N ILE A 22 3.04 -0.84 -8.51
CA ILE A 22 1.86 -0.53 -7.69
C ILE A 22 0.75 -1.52 -8.01
N LYS A 23 0.22 -2.19 -6.99
CA LYS A 23 -0.90 -3.12 -7.13
C LYS A 23 -1.92 -2.86 -6.05
N LEU A 24 -3.19 -2.85 -6.44
CA LEU A 24 -4.30 -2.75 -5.52
C LEU A 24 -5.07 -4.07 -5.56
N LEU A 25 -5.27 -4.68 -4.38
CA LEU A 25 -5.93 -5.96 -4.26
C LEU A 25 -7.14 -5.84 -3.34
N GLU A 26 -8.27 -6.39 -3.77
CA GLU A 26 -9.43 -6.55 -2.91
C GLU A 26 -9.25 -7.86 -2.14
N VAL A 27 -9.22 -7.77 -0.82
CA VAL A 27 -8.87 -8.92 0.04
C VAL A 27 -10.01 -9.36 0.95
N THR A 28 -11.22 -8.91 0.69
CA THR A 28 -12.38 -9.23 1.52
C THR A 28 -12.68 -10.72 1.59
N GLU A 29 -12.38 -11.47 0.54
CA GLU A 29 -12.57 -12.92 0.50
C GLU A 29 -11.41 -13.70 1.10
N VAL A 30 -10.27 -13.02 1.33
CA VAL A 30 -9.04 -13.65 1.81
C VAL A 30 -8.86 -13.41 3.30
N THR A 31 -9.27 -12.24 3.79
CA THR A 31 -9.11 -11.86 5.19
C THR A 31 -10.26 -10.97 5.64
N THR A 32 -10.53 -11.01 6.94
CA THR A 32 -11.50 -10.09 7.55
C THR A 32 -10.81 -8.85 8.14
N LEU A 33 -9.47 -8.76 8.05
CA LEU A 33 -8.69 -7.68 8.66
C LEU A 33 -8.72 -6.39 7.87
N ALA A 34 -8.96 -6.47 6.56
CA ALA A 34 -8.98 -5.30 5.69
C ALA A 34 -9.84 -5.58 4.46
N GLU A 35 -10.23 -4.53 3.75
CA GLU A 35 -10.94 -4.66 2.48
C GLU A 35 -9.97 -4.62 1.29
N TYR A 36 -8.93 -3.80 1.39
CA TYR A 36 -7.96 -3.61 0.31
C TYR A 36 -6.54 -3.61 0.84
N PHE A 37 -5.65 -4.22 0.06
CA PHE A 37 -4.20 -4.09 0.22
C PHE A 37 -3.66 -3.30 -0.96
N LEU A 38 -2.82 -2.32 -0.68
CA LEU A 38 -2.11 -1.54 -1.69
C LEU A 38 -0.63 -1.84 -1.55
N ILE A 39 -0.01 -2.28 -2.64
CA ILE A 39 1.38 -2.75 -2.63
C ILE A 39 2.20 -1.88 -3.57
N CYS A 40 3.37 -1.44 -3.12
CA CYS A 40 4.25 -0.59 -3.90
C CYS A 40 5.70 -0.86 -3.57
N THR A 41 6.58 -0.69 -4.54
CA THR A 41 8.01 -0.83 -4.39
C THR A 41 8.69 0.54 -4.49
N GLY A 42 9.62 0.80 -3.58
CA GLY A 42 10.49 1.97 -3.64
C GLY A 42 11.91 1.56 -4.06
N THR A 43 12.62 2.49 -4.66
CA THR A 43 13.97 2.23 -5.20
C THR A 43 15.07 2.32 -4.15
N SER A 44 14.75 2.87 -2.98
CA SER A 44 15.68 3.03 -1.86
C SER A 44 14.88 3.18 -0.57
N ASN A 45 15.54 3.13 0.58
CA ASN A 45 14.87 3.37 1.86
C ASN A 45 14.28 4.78 1.93
N THR A 46 14.99 5.77 1.40
CA THR A 46 14.50 7.14 1.33
C THR A 46 13.24 7.22 0.48
N HIS A 47 13.24 6.54 -0.66
CA HIS A 47 12.09 6.49 -1.56
C HIS A 47 10.89 5.82 -0.89
N VAL A 48 11.12 4.72 -0.16
CA VAL A 48 10.07 4.04 0.61
C VAL A 48 9.42 5.01 1.61
N ASN A 49 10.23 5.78 2.34
CA ASN A 49 9.69 6.77 3.28
C ASN A 49 8.90 7.87 2.58
N THR A 50 9.39 8.35 1.44
CA THR A 50 8.70 9.36 0.65
C THR A 50 7.34 8.84 0.17
N LEU A 51 7.29 7.60 -0.29
CA LEU A 51 6.05 6.97 -0.74
C LEU A 51 5.07 6.84 0.43
N CYS A 52 5.54 6.41 1.59
CA CYS A 52 4.70 6.27 2.77
C CYS A 52 4.12 7.61 3.20
N ASP A 53 4.92 8.66 3.21
CA ASP A 53 4.46 10.00 3.58
C ASP A 53 3.40 10.51 2.61
N ALA A 54 3.58 10.24 1.31
CA ALA A 54 2.61 10.63 0.29
C ALA A 54 1.28 9.92 0.46
N VAL A 55 1.30 8.62 0.77
CA VAL A 55 0.07 7.85 1.03
C VAL A 55 -0.64 8.37 2.27
N GLU A 56 0.10 8.61 3.34
CA GLU A 56 -0.45 9.13 4.58
C GLU A 56 -1.18 10.45 4.34
N GLU A 57 -0.52 11.37 3.64
CA GLU A 57 -1.10 12.67 3.32
C GLU A 57 -2.36 12.54 2.46
N ALA A 58 -2.32 11.69 1.43
CA ALA A 58 -3.46 11.50 0.52
C ALA A 58 -4.65 10.89 1.23
N VAL A 59 -4.43 9.89 2.08
CA VAL A 59 -5.51 9.20 2.79
C VAL A 59 -6.11 10.10 3.86
N GLU A 60 -5.28 10.86 4.56
CA GLU A 60 -5.76 11.81 5.56
C GLU A 60 -6.59 12.93 4.91
N ALA A 61 -6.21 13.36 3.72
CA ALA A 61 -6.99 14.34 2.95
C ALA A 61 -8.37 13.80 2.58
N CYS A 62 -8.54 12.48 2.52
CA CYS A 62 -9.84 11.84 2.29
C CYS A 62 -10.66 11.66 3.56
N GLY A 63 -10.14 12.09 4.71
CA GLY A 63 -10.85 12.01 5.98
C GLY A 63 -10.58 10.74 6.79
N GLU A 64 -9.70 9.87 6.32
CA GLU A 64 -9.33 8.68 7.06
C GLU A 64 -8.08 8.92 7.88
N GLN A 65 -7.96 8.20 8.98
CA GLN A 65 -6.83 8.33 9.90
C GLN A 65 -5.91 7.13 9.82
N LEU A 66 -4.60 7.40 9.85
CA LEU A 66 -3.61 6.35 10.01
C LEU A 66 -3.73 5.80 11.43
N LEU A 67 -3.97 4.49 11.54
CA LEU A 67 -4.07 3.81 12.82
C LEU A 67 -2.72 3.29 13.28
N HIS A 68 -1.87 2.87 12.34
CA HIS A 68 -0.61 2.23 12.65
C HIS A 68 0.37 2.39 11.52
N ARG A 69 1.60 2.75 11.85
CA ARG A 69 2.71 2.74 10.89
C ARG A 69 3.83 1.93 11.49
N GLU A 70 4.17 0.81 10.85
CA GLU A 70 5.24 -0.05 11.30
C GLU A 70 6.33 -0.13 10.25
N GLY A 71 7.57 0.12 10.66
CA GLY A 71 8.73 -0.07 9.81
C GLY A 71 9.47 -1.34 10.20
N HIS A 72 9.90 -2.10 9.20
CA HIS A 72 10.66 -3.31 9.40
C HIS A 72 12.04 -3.16 8.76
N ARG A 73 13.06 -3.74 9.37
CA ARG A 73 14.40 -3.83 8.82
C ARG A 73 14.94 -2.52 8.24
N SER A 74 14.99 -1.49 9.09
CA SER A 74 15.58 -0.20 8.73
C SER A 74 14.93 0.48 7.53
N GLY A 75 13.61 0.32 7.39
CA GLY A 75 12.85 1.00 6.35
C GLY A 75 12.80 0.30 5.02
N THR A 76 13.19 -0.98 4.97
CA THR A 76 13.06 -1.76 3.73
C THR A 76 11.62 -2.26 3.51
N TRP A 77 10.80 -2.23 4.54
CA TRP A 77 9.40 -2.63 4.48
C TRP A 77 8.62 -1.83 5.50
N VAL A 78 7.66 -1.02 5.04
CA VAL A 78 6.80 -0.22 5.90
C VAL A 78 5.35 -0.59 5.65
N LEU A 79 4.60 -0.80 6.72
CA LEU A 79 3.18 -1.09 6.68
C LEU A 79 2.41 0.12 7.21
N LEU A 80 1.42 0.58 6.44
CA LEU A 80 0.53 1.66 6.84
C LEU A 80 -0.89 1.10 6.97
N ASP A 81 -1.38 1.05 8.21
CA ASP A 81 -2.70 0.49 8.51
C ASP A 81 -3.71 1.62 8.72
N PHE A 82 -4.69 1.69 7.84
CA PHE A 82 -5.80 2.64 7.92
C PHE A 82 -7.12 1.94 8.27
N GLY A 83 -7.06 0.68 8.71
CA GLY A 83 -8.23 -0.12 9.02
C GLY A 83 -8.72 -0.90 7.81
N SER A 84 -9.58 -0.30 7.00
CA SER A 84 -10.11 -0.97 5.80
C SER A 84 -9.10 -1.04 4.65
N LEU A 85 -8.09 -0.16 4.67
CA LEU A 85 -7.01 -0.14 3.69
C LEU A 85 -5.69 -0.36 4.42
N VAL A 86 -4.90 -1.32 3.95
CA VAL A 86 -3.54 -1.54 4.43
C VAL A 86 -2.58 -1.37 3.26
N CYS A 87 -1.60 -0.50 3.42
CA CYS A 87 -0.61 -0.23 2.39
C CYS A 87 0.73 -0.84 2.78
N HIS A 88 1.33 -1.57 1.86
CA HIS A 88 2.66 -2.16 2.03
C HIS A 88 3.62 -1.51 1.04
N VAL A 89 4.65 -0.86 1.56
CA VAL A 89 5.69 -0.24 0.73
C VAL A 89 7.03 -0.85 1.14
N PHE A 90 7.77 -1.37 0.16
CA PHE A 90 9.03 -2.04 0.44
C PHE A 90 10.00 -1.87 -0.73
N THR A 91 11.27 -2.20 -0.47
CA THR A 91 12.26 -2.23 -1.54
C THR A 91 12.04 -3.48 -2.39
N ASP A 92 12.53 -3.45 -3.63
CA ASP A 92 12.39 -4.59 -4.54
C ASP A 92 13.01 -5.87 -3.97
N GLU A 93 14.16 -5.75 -3.34
CA GLU A 93 14.83 -6.87 -2.71
C GLU A 93 13.96 -7.54 -1.65
N THR A 94 13.34 -6.74 -0.78
CA THR A 94 12.44 -7.25 0.25
C THR A 94 11.21 -7.91 -0.35
N ARG A 95 10.63 -7.28 -1.37
CA ARG A 95 9.45 -7.79 -2.06
C ARG A 95 9.71 -9.17 -2.65
N GLN A 96 10.85 -9.35 -3.31
CA GLN A 96 11.23 -10.63 -3.89
C GLN A 96 11.58 -11.67 -2.84
N PHE A 97 12.31 -11.27 -1.80
CA PHE A 97 12.75 -12.17 -0.75
C PHE A 97 11.56 -12.83 -0.03
N TYR A 98 10.54 -12.06 0.29
CA TYR A 98 9.37 -12.59 1.00
C TYR A 98 8.27 -13.09 0.07
N ASP A 99 8.37 -12.78 -1.23
CA ASP A 99 7.37 -13.16 -2.24
C ASP A 99 5.95 -12.87 -1.75
N LEU A 100 5.75 -11.63 -1.29
CA LEU A 100 4.52 -11.23 -0.62
C LEU A 100 3.28 -11.35 -1.52
N GLU A 101 3.45 -11.17 -2.82
CA GLU A 101 2.35 -11.30 -3.77
C GLU A 101 1.76 -12.70 -3.79
N ARG A 102 2.60 -13.70 -3.56
CA ARG A 102 2.16 -15.09 -3.54
C ARG A 102 1.20 -15.37 -2.39
N MET A 103 1.36 -14.65 -1.28
CA MET A 103 0.48 -14.82 -0.12
C MET A 103 -0.95 -14.37 -0.41
N TRP A 104 -1.12 -13.52 -1.43
CA TRP A 104 -2.43 -12.97 -1.78
C TRP A 104 -2.89 -13.34 -3.19
N ASN A 105 -2.46 -14.49 -3.67
CA ASN A 105 -2.85 -14.97 -5.00
C ASN A 105 -4.37 -15.10 -5.17
N ASP A 106 -5.10 -15.35 -4.09
CA ASP A 106 -6.55 -15.48 -4.14
C ASP A 106 -7.28 -14.16 -4.07
N ALA A 107 -6.54 -13.06 -3.86
CA ALA A 107 -7.13 -11.72 -3.82
C ALA A 107 -7.45 -11.25 -5.23
N LYS A 108 -8.44 -10.38 -5.36
CA LYS A 108 -8.84 -9.83 -6.65
C LYS A 108 -8.03 -8.58 -6.99
N PRO A 109 -7.30 -8.57 -8.11
CA PRO A 109 -6.65 -7.33 -8.55
C PRO A 109 -7.71 -6.29 -8.92
N VAL A 110 -7.46 -5.06 -8.55
CA VAL A 110 -8.33 -3.93 -8.87
C VAL A 110 -7.60 -3.01 -9.83
N SER A 111 -8.29 -2.59 -10.90
CA SER A 111 -7.70 -1.67 -11.86
C SER A 111 -7.43 -0.31 -11.19
N LEU A 112 -6.25 0.23 -11.43
CA LEU A 112 -5.87 1.56 -10.96
C LEU A 112 -6.36 2.66 -11.90
N GLU A 113 -6.81 2.27 -13.07
CA GLU A 113 -7.38 3.18 -14.05
C GLU A 113 -8.89 3.21 -13.89
N ASP A 114 -9.44 4.38 -13.88
CA ASP A 114 -10.88 4.56 -13.79
C ASP A 114 -11.48 5.07 -15.04
#